data_b08bd663fc381168f2e50dc125f4f125
#
_entry.id   b08bd663fc381168f2e50dc125f4f125
#
_cell.length_a   1.000
_cell.length_b   1.000
_cell.length_c   1.000
_cell.angle_alpha   90.00
_cell.angle_beta   90.00
_cell.angle_gamma   90.00
#
_symmetry.space_group_name_H-M   'P 1'
#
loop_
_entity.id
_entity.type
_entity.pdbx_description
1 polymer ?
#
loop_
_entity_poly.entity_id
_entity_poly.type
_entity_poly.pdbx_seq_one_letter_code
_entity_poly.pdbx_strand_id
1 'polypeptide(L)'
;MNQGVMEGPGTQLLSYSRGAEAPLIEKTISQVLAGNAQRWPDRDALIVRHQNIRFTWSDLDREATRTARGLAGLGLRPGDRAGIWAANYAEWVLLLYGAARAGVTLVSVNPA
;
A
#
# COMPACT_ATOMS: atom_id res chain seq x y z
N MET A 1 -13.53 4.70 -27.63
CA MET A 1 -13.60 4.14 -28.54
C MET A 1 -13.00 2.94 -28.53
N ASN A 2 -13.30 2.03 -28.88
CA ASN A 2 -12.92 0.92 -28.77
C ASN A 2 -12.41 0.37 -29.72
N GLN A 3 -11.80 0.15 -29.90
CA GLN A 3 -11.43 -0.33 -30.71
C GLN A 3 -10.67 -1.27 -30.84
N GLY A 4 -10.29 -1.59 -30.21
CA GLY A 4 -9.41 -2.48 -30.23
C GLY A 4 -9.67 -3.73 -30.77
N VAL A 5 -10.56 -4.32 -30.40
CA VAL A 5 -10.83 -5.64 -30.78
C VAL A 5 -12.01 -5.69 -31.64
N MET A 6 -11.87 -6.33 -32.80
CA MET A 6 -12.94 -6.48 -33.63
C MET A 6 -13.51 -7.78 -33.40
N GLU A 7 -14.73 -7.88 -33.02
CA GLU A 7 -15.30 -9.07 -32.84
C GLU A 7 -16.38 -9.24 -33.76
N GLY A 8 -16.34 -9.97 -34.72
CA GLY A 8 -17.42 -10.35 -35.61
C GLY A 8 -18.00 -11.69 -35.19
N PRO A 9 -19.03 -12.13 -35.90
CA PRO A 9 -19.61 -13.44 -35.68
C PRO A 9 -18.56 -14.52 -35.88
N GLY A 10 -18.37 -15.34 -34.88
CA GLY A 10 -17.39 -16.39 -34.97
C GLY A 10 -15.97 -15.97 -34.59
N THR A 11 -15.75 -14.68 -34.33
CA THR A 11 -14.46 -14.20 -33.96
C THR A 11 -14.41 -14.07 -32.45
N GLN A 12 -13.62 -14.89 -31.80
CA GLN A 12 -13.47 -14.84 -30.37
C GLN A 12 -12.02 -15.04 -29.98
N LEU A 13 -11.50 -14.17 -29.14
CA LEU A 13 -10.14 -14.28 -28.67
C LEU A 13 -10.11 -15.22 -27.46
N LEU A 14 -9.44 -16.34 -27.61
CA LEU A 14 -9.45 -17.40 -26.61
C LEU A 14 -8.65 -17.06 -25.34
N SER A 15 -7.67 -16.17 -25.51
CA SER A 15 -6.82 -15.78 -24.36
C SER A 15 -6.95 -14.32 -24.02
N TYR A 16 -8.08 -13.73 -24.25
CA TYR A 16 -8.31 -12.33 -23.96
C TYR A 16 -9.31 -12.21 -22.81
N SER A 17 -8.97 -11.41 -21.83
CA SER A 17 -9.86 -11.07 -20.74
C SER A 17 -9.69 -9.60 -20.39
N ARG A 18 -10.79 -8.92 -20.21
CA ARG A 18 -10.79 -7.51 -19.84
C ARG A 18 -11.77 -7.30 -18.70
N GLY A 19 -11.29 -6.70 -17.62
CA GLY A 19 -12.16 -6.33 -16.51
C GLY A 19 -13.04 -5.13 -16.83
N ALA A 20 -13.90 -4.79 -15.90
CA ALA A 20 -14.74 -3.61 -16.03
C ALA A 20 -13.87 -2.35 -16.02
N GLU A 21 -14.33 -1.32 -16.71
CA GLU A 21 -13.65 -0.05 -16.68
C GLU A 21 -13.89 0.64 -15.35
N ALA A 22 -12.83 1.17 -14.78
CA ALA A 22 -12.89 1.94 -13.54
C ALA A 22 -11.89 3.10 -13.61
N PRO A 23 -12.21 4.23 -13.01
CA PRO A 23 -11.28 5.34 -12.94
C PRO A 23 -10.02 4.94 -12.20
N LEU A 24 -8.86 5.36 -12.69
CA LEU A 24 -7.60 5.12 -12.00
C LEU A 24 -7.47 6.09 -10.83
N ILE A 25 -6.85 5.62 -9.76
CA ILE A 25 -6.55 6.47 -8.62
C ILE A 25 -5.16 7.05 -8.84
N GLU A 26 -5.09 8.36 -9.10
CA GLU A 26 -3.82 9.03 -9.35
C GLU A 26 -3.31 9.65 -8.06
N LYS A 27 -3.08 8.83 -7.06
CA LYS A 27 -2.58 9.26 -5.74
C LYS A 27 -1.48 8.32 -5.30
N THR A 28 -0.56 8.83 -4.49
CA THR A 28 0.45 7.99 -3.85
C THR A 28 -0.18 7.15 -2.74
N ILE A 29 0.51 6.09 -2.34
CA ILE A 29 0.09 5.25 -1.20
C ILE A 29 -0.09 6.11 0.05
N SER A 30 0.83 7.04 0.31
CA SER A 30 0.76 7.94 1.46
C SER A 30 -0.47 8.86 1.39
N GLN A 31 -0.81 9.37 0.21
CA GLN A 31 -1.99 10.20 0.04
C GLN A 31 -3.29 9.44 0.27
N VAL A 32 -3.37 8.19 -0.18
CA VAL A 32 -4.54 7.34 0.06
C VAL A 32 -4.70 7.06 1.55
N LEU A 33 -3.61 6.75 2.24
CA LEU A 33 -3.66 6.54 3.69
C LEU A 33 -4.15 7.79 4.42
N ALA A 34 -3.59 8.95 4.11
CA ALA A 34 -4.00 10.22 4.73
C ALA A 34 -5.48 10.53 4.45
N GLY A 35 -5.94 10.26 3.24
CA GLY A 35 -7.34 10.46 2.87
C GLY A 35 -8.28 9.53 3.66
N ASN A 36 -7.90 8.28 3.85
CA ASN A 36 -8.68 7.34 4.65
C ASN A 36 -8.73 7.77 6.12
N ALA A 37 -7.61 8.26 6.65
CA ALA A 37 -7.56 8.78 8.02
C ALA A 37 -8.48 9.99 8.23
N GLN A 38 -8.61 10.85 7.22
CA GLN A 38 -9.53 11.97 7.28
C GLN A 38 -10.99 11.53 7.16
N ARG A 39 -11.25 10.53 6.29
CA ARG A 39 -12.62 10.11 5.99
C ARG A 39 -13.19 9.20 7.06
N TRP A 40 -12.37 8.32 7.62
CA TRP A 40 -12.80 7.31 8.59
C TRP A 40 -11.83 7.20 9.78
N PRO A 41 -11.57 8.30 10.50
CA PRO A 41 -10.51 8.32 11.52
C PRO A 41 -10.65 7.22 12.58
N ASP A 42 -11.88 6.91 12.97
CA ASP A 42 -12.14 6.02 14.10
C ASP A 42 -12.46 4.58 13.69
N ARG A 43 -12.44 4.27 12.39
CA ARG A 43 -12.65 2.89 11.94
C ARG A 43 -11.36 2.08 12.04
N ASP A 44 -11.51 0.79 12.28
CA ASP A 44 -10.37 -0.12 12.32
C ASP A 44 -9.69 -0.18 10.96
N ALA A 45 -8.38 -0.03 10.96
CA ALA A 45 -7.53 -0.10 9.78
C ALA A 45 -6.63 -1.33 9.82
N LEU A 46 -6.14 -1.72 11.00
CA LEU A 46 -5.22 -2.83 11.14
C LEU A 46 -5.50 -3.56 12.45
N ILE A 47 -5.70 -4.85 12.37
CA ILE A 47 -5.88 -5.71 13.53
C ILE A 47 -4.89 -6.86 13.44
N VAL A 48 -4.02 -6.98 14.44
CA VAL A 48 -3.05 -8.07 14.51
C VAL A 48 -3.26 -8.80 15.85
N ARG A 49 -3.99 -9.89 15.78
CA ARG A 49 -4.50 -10.57 16.97
C ARG A 49 -3.39 -11.11 17.89
N HIS A 50 -2.39 -11.75 17.31
CA HIS A 50 -1.30 -12.36 18.10
C HIS A 50 -0.41 -11.33 18.79
N GLN A 51 -0.45 -10.07 18.37
CA GLN A 51 0.24 -8.97 19.03
C GLN A 51 -0.69 -8.13 19.89
N ASN A 52 -2.00 -8.43 19.87
CA ASN A 52 -3.02 -7.64 20.54
C ASN A 52 -2.99 -6.17 20.12
N ILE A 53 -2.80 -5.94 18.80
CA ILE A 53 -2.75 -4.61 18.22
C ILE A 53 -4.02 -4.35 17.45
N ARG A 54 -4.59 -3.15 17.65
CA ARG A 54 -5.72 -2.66 16.89
C ARG A 54 -5.48 -1.17 16.65
N PHE A 55 -5.30 -0.80 15.41
CA PHE A 55 -5.13 0.59 15.00
C PHE A 55 -6.33 1.05 14.19
N THR A 56 -6.82 2.25 14.48
CA THR A 56 -7.74 2.98 13.61
C THR A 56 -6.98 3.56 12.42
N TRP A 57 -7.71 4.08 11.43
CA TRP A 57 -7.06 4.78 10.31
C TRP A 57 -6.24 5.97 10.80
N SER A 58 -6.74 6.68 11.81
CA SER A 58 -6.00 7.80 12.41
C SER A 58 -4.71 7.32 13.09
N ASP A 59 -4.78 6.19 13.82
CA ASP A 59 -3.60 5.61 14.45
C ASP A 59 -2.56 5.18 13.40
N LEU A 60 -3.01 4.49 12.35
CA LEU A 60 -2.12 4.00 11.30
C LEU A 60 -1.43 5.16 10.57
N ASP A 61 -2.16 6.23 10.28
CA ASP A 61 -1.60 7.42 9.66
C ASP A 61 -0.52 8.06 10.53
N ARG A 62 -0.78 8.17 11.81
CA ARG A 62 0.18 8.71 12.79
C ARG A 62 1.42 7.83 12.90
N GLU A 63 1.24 6.52 13.00
CA GLU A 63 2.35 5.58 13.08
C GLU A 63 3.17 5.54 11.79
N ALA A 64 2.53 5.70 10.63
CA ALA A 64 3.24 5.81 9.36
C ALA A 64 4.16 7.04 9.33
N THR A 65 3.69 8.17 9.83
CA THR A 65 4.51 9.38 9.96
C THR A 65 5.68 9.17 10.92
N ARG A 66 5.42 8.51 12.03
CA ARG A 66 6.45 8.21 13.04
C ARG A 66 7.51 7.29 12.45
N THR A 67 7.11 6.27 11.71
CA THR A 67 8.02 5.34 11.03
C THR A 67 8.84 6.07 9.95
N ALA A 68 8.19 6.93 9.15
CA ALA A 68 8.90 7.72 8.14
C ALA A 68 9.97 8.61 8.75
N ARG A 69 9.66 9.25 9.88
CA ARG A 69 10.65 10.06 10.62
C ARG A 69 11.80 9.21 11.15
N GLY A 70 11.50 7.99 11.61
CA GLY A 70 12.54 7.06 12.06
C GLY A 70 13.48 6.66 10.94
N LEU A 71 12.94 6.37 9.74
CA LEU A 71 13.75 6.05 8.57
C LEU A 71 14.66 7.22 8.19
N ALA A 72 14.11 8.43 8.16
CA ALA A 72 14.89 9.63 7.90
C ALA A 72 15.97 9.85 8.95
N GLY A 73 15.65 9.59 10.21
CA GLY A 73 16.62 9.68 11.30
C GLY A 73 17.77 8.68 11.21
N LEU A 74 17.53 7.54 10.55
CA LEU A 74 18.57 6.55 10.26
C LEU A 74 19.41 6.94 9.04
N GLY A 75 19.10 8.04 8.38
CA GLY A 75 19.86 8.53 7.23
C GLY A 75 19.32 8.10 5.87
N LEU A 76 18.16 7.43 5.82
CA LEU A 76 17.59 7.07 4.54
C LEU A 76 16.97 8.29 3.86
N ARG A 77 17.16 8.36 2.55
CA ARG A 77 16.64 9.47 1.72
C ARG A 77 15.68 8.92 0.68
N PRO A 78 14.84 9.78 0.08
CA PRO A 78 14.00 9.35 -1.03
C PRO A 78 14.82 8.67 -2.12
N GLY A 79 14.34 7.51 -2.59
CA GLY A 79 15.05 6.68 -3.56
C GLY A 79 15.93 5.58 -2.95
N ASP A 80 16.20 5.65 -1.65
CA ASP A 80 16.93 4.58 -0.98
C ASP A 80 16.04 3.34 -0.81
N ARG A 81 16.63 2.21 -0.48
CA ARG A 81 15.93 0.96 -0.28
C ARG A 81 16.07 0.50 1.16
N ALA A 82 14.99 -0.03 1.70
CA ALA A 82 14.98 -0.67 3.00
C ALA A 82 14.42 -2.08 2.86
N GLY A 83 15.10 -3.06 3.40
CA GLY A 83 14.64 -4.44 3.38
C GLY A 83 13.90 -4.80 4.66
N ILE A 84 12.86 -5.60 4.53
CA ILE A 84 12.19 -6.19 5.67
C ILE A 84 12.22 -7.70 5.57
N TRP A 85 12.72 -8.35 6.62
CA TRP A 85 12.76 -9.80 6.74
C TRP A 85 11.98 -10.17 8.00
N ALA A 86 10.71 -10.39 7.84
CA ALA A 86 9.81 -10.60 8.97
C ALA A 86 8.58 -11.38 8.54
N ALA A 87 7.99 -12.07 9.49
CA ALA A 87 6.69 -12.70 9.32
C ALA A 87 5.56 -11.64 9.44
N ASN A 88 4.32 -12.10 9.63
CA ASN A 88 3.15 -11.22 9.63
C ASN A 88 2.99 -10.49 10.97
N TYR A 89 3.68 -9.39 11.12
CA TYR A 89 3.60 -8.49 12.27
C TYR A 89 3.09 -7.11 11.85
N ALA A 90 2.56 -6.36 12.78
CA ALA A 90 2.09 -5.00 12.54
C ALA A 90 3.20 -4.11 12.00
N GLU A 91 4.44 -4.30 12.46
CA GLU A 91 5.61 -3.55 12.04
C GLU A 91 5.83 -3.64 10.52
N TRP A 92 5.45 -4.75 9.91
CA TRP A 92 5.53 -4.90 8.46
C TRP A 92 4.67 -3.85 7.76
N VAL A 93 3.44 -3.68 8.24
CA VAL A 93 2.50 -2.70 7.70
C VAL A 93 2.97 -1.28 7.99
N LEU A 94 3.49 -1.04 9.19
CA LEU A 94 4.01 0.27 9.57
C LEU A 94 5.20 0.65 8.70
N LEU A 95 6.09 -0.29 8.43
CA LEU A 95 7.24 -0.03 7.58
C LEU A 95 6.81 0.20 6.13
N LEU A 96 5.81 -0.54 5.64
CA LEU A 96 5.28 -0.34 4.29
C LEU A 96 4.79 1.10 4.11
N TYR A 97 3.94 1.56 4.99
CA TYR A 97 3.38 2.91 4.88
C TYR A 97 4.39 4.00 5.24
N GLY A 98 5.27 3.74 6.20
CA GLY A 98 6.34 4.67 6.58
C GLY A 98 7.35 4.86 5.45
N ALA A 99 7.77 3.78 4.82
CA ALA A 99 8.68 3.82 3.67
C ALA A 99 8.04 4.57 2.50
N ALA A 100 6.78 4.27 2.19
CA ALA A 100 6.05 4.99 1.14
C ALA A 100 6.01 6.50 1.42
N ARG A 101 5.78 6.89 2.68
CA ARG A 101 5.72 8.31 3.08
C ARG A 101 7.09 8.98 3.04
N ALA A 102 8.16 8.24 3.32
CA ALA A 102 9.53 8.74 3.27
C ALA A 102 10.15 8.71 1.87
N GLY A 103 9.46 8.15 0.89
CA GLY A 103 10.00 7.98 -0.46
C GLY A 103 11.05 6.87 -0.55
N VAL A 104 11.04 5.93 0.41
CA VAL A 104 11.98 4.82 0.47
C VAL A 104 11.34 3.59 -0.15
N THR A 105 12.07 2.90 -1.00
CA THR A 105 11.59 1.67 -1.63
C THR A 105 11.69 0.51 -0.65
N LEU A 106 10.57 -0.14 -0.37
CA LEU A 106 10.57 -1.29 0.51
C LEU A 106 10.84 -2.57 -0.27
N VAL A 107 11.79 -3.36 0.20
CA VAL A 107 12.13 -4.66 -0.38
C VAL A 107 11.73 -5.73 0.63
N SER A 108 10.77 -6.58 0.24
CA SER A 108 10.34 -7.66 1.12
C SER A 108 11.24 -8.88 0.93
N VAL A 109 11.64 -9.47 2.03
CA VAL A 109 12.42 -10.71 2.05
C VAL A 109 11.58 -11.78 2.71
N ASN A 110 11.32 -12.86 1.99
CA ASN A 110 10.52 -13.94 2.52
C ASN A 110 11.31 -14.67 3.63
N PRO A 111 10.75 -14.84 4.80
CA PRO A 111 11.45 -15.52 5.90
C PRO A 111 11.60 -17.03 5.71
N ALA A 112 10.96 -17.64 4.70
CA ALA A 112 11.03 -19.06 4.35
C ALA A 112 10.53 -20.00 5.46
#